data_364633457952e6207e1cd5500649d86a
#
_entry.id   364633457952e6207e1cd5500649d86a
#
_cell.length_a   1.000
_cell.length_b   1.000
_cell.length_c   1.000
_cell.angle_alpha   90.00
_cell.angle_beta   90.00
_cell.angle_gamma   90.00
#
_symmetry.space_group_name_H-M   'P 1'
#
loop_
_entity.id
_entity.type
_entity.pdbx_description
1 polymer ?
#
loop_
_entity_poly.entity_id
_entity_poly.type
_entity_poly.pdbx_seq_one_letter_code
_entity_poly.pdbx_strand_id
1 'polypeptide(L)'
;FSPQYPLWSDGTGKRRWLSLPPGASIDASKPDAWDFPVGTKLWKEFSYGRSVETRFVERLADGSWRFAAYVWNEQGTDAELAPPRGTAIAVASAPGGRYAVPGRLDCLACHDGGATPVLGFSALQLSPDRDPLAPHADAKTPQLADLRSLAARGVIRNLPQRLLENPPRVAAASPTARAALGYLHGNCGHCHNDSGALASLDLALAQQAAAPQASAERTLQSLLGHASRFRPHDGSQSKRLVAGSDADSVLAVRMK
;
A
#
# COMPACT_ATOMS: atom_id res chain seq x y z
N PHE A 1 2.63 -13.05 -2.54
CA PHE A 1 1.59 -12.19 -3.14
C PHE A 1 2.17 -10.84 -3.58
N SER A 2 1.50 -10.17 -4.52
CA SER A 2 1.88 -8.83 -4.96
C SER A 2 0.62 -7.97 -5.16
N PRO A 3 0.52 -6.80 -4.49
CA PRO A 3 -0.56 -5.87 -4.73
C PRO A 3 -0.46 -5.30 -6.14
N GLN A 4 -1.61 -4.96 -6.76
CA GLN A 4 -1.58 -4.34 -8.09
C GLN A 4 -1.11 -2.87 -8.06
N TYR A 5 -1.31 -2.18 -6.95
CA TYR A 5 -0.83 -0.80 -6.72
C TYR A 5 0.12 -0.81 -5.52
N PRO A 6 1.39 -1.19 -5.72
CA PRO A 6 2.34 -1.31 -4.61
C PRO A 6 2.79 0.06 -4.11
N LEU A 7 3.12 0.13 -2.81
CA LEU A 7 3.86 1.26 -2.26
C LEU A 7 5.21 1.38 -2.98
N TRP A 8 5.51 2.54 -3.54
CA TRP A 8 6.85 2.86 -4.04
C TRP A 8 7.84 2.97 -2.86
N SER A 9 9.04 2.49 -3.03
CA SER A 9 10.09 2.50 -1.98
C SER A 9 11.44 2.56 -2.68
N ASP A 10 11.79 3.75 -3.16
CA ASP A 10 13.12 4.09 -3.72
C ASP A 10 13.64 3.11 -4.79
N GLY A 11 12.74 2.55 -5.59
CA GLY A 11 13.10 1.61 -6.65
C GLY A 11 13.44 0.19 -6.19
N THR A 12 13.25 -0.16 -4.89
CA THR A 12 13.52 -1.52 -4.41
C THR A 12 12.65 -2.58 -5.07
N GLY A 13 13.23 -3.74 -5.37
CA GLY A 13 12.49 -4.99 -5.58
C GLY A 13 11.78 -5.42 -4.29
N LYS A 14 10.63 -6.09 -4.42
CA LYS A 14 9.83 -6.50 -3.24
C LYS A 14 9.31 -7.92 -3.38
N ARG A 15 9.48 -8.72 -2.34
CA ARG A 15 8.82 -10.02 -2.18
C ARG A 15 7.98 -10.03 -0.91
N ARG A 16 6.84 -10.76 -0.93
CA ARG A 16 5.91 -10.76 0.21
C ARG A 16 5.38 -12.15 0.46
N TRP A 17 5.30 -12.51 1.74
CA TRP A 17 4.78 -13.78 2.22
C TRP A 17 3.74 -13.56 3.30
N LEU A 18 2.83 -14.52 3.39
CA LEU A 18 1.80 -14.63 4.42
C LEU A 18 1.85 -16.05 4.98
N SER A 19 1.79 -16.16 6.30
CA SER A 19 1.55 -17.42 7.02
C SER A 19 0.34 -17.25 7.92
N LEU A 20 -0.56 -18.22 7.86
CA LEU A 20 -1.70 -18.34 8.75
C LEU A 20 -1.49 -19.52 9.69
N PRO A 21 -2.08 -19.51 10.90
CA PRO A 21 -2.15 -20.70 11.74
C PRO A 21 -2.85 -21.87 11.01
N PRO A 22 -2.51 -23.12 11.34
CA PRO A 22 -3.17 -24.29 10.75
C PRO A 22 -4.70 -24.22 10.87
N GLY A 23 -5.40 -24.45 9.77
CA GLY A 23 -6.86 -24.42 9.70
C GLY A 23 -7.52 -23.03 9.76
N ALA A 24 -6.73 -21.96 9.95
CA ALA A 24 -7.26 -20.60 9.98
C ALA A 24 -7.44 -20.02 8.57
N SER A 25 -8.36 -19.08 8.44
CA SER A 25 -8.61 -18.31 7.22
C SER A 25 -8.85 -16.86 7.55
N ILE A 26 -8.60 -15.97 6.58
CA ILE A 26 -8.85 -14.53 6.68
C ILE A 26 -10.33 -14.28 6.38
N ASP A 27 -11.02 -13.48 7.19
CA ASP A 27 -12.37 -13.02 6.90
C ASP A 27 -12.33 -11.83 5.94
N ALA A 28 -12.85 -12.02 4.74
CA ALA A 28 -12.90 -11.03 3.66
C ALA A 28 -14.30 -10.44 3.46
N SER A 29 -15.22 -10.59 4.43
CA SER A 29 -16.59 -10.05 4.37
C SER A 29 -16.63 -8.54 4.13
N LYS A 30 -15.62 -7.82 4.61
CA LYS A 30 -15.38 -6.40 4.32
C LYS A 30 -14.27 -6.31 3.27
N PRO A 31 -14.56 -6.10 1.98
CA PRO A 31 -13.59 -6.20 0.89
C PRO A 31 -12.33 -5.33 1.02
N ASP A 32 -12.48 -4.19 1.69
CA ASP A 32 -11.43 -3.19 1.83
C ASP A 32 -10.70 -3.25 3.20
N ALA A 33 -11.21 -4.08 4.16
CA ALA A 33 -10.68 -4.18 5.51
C ALA A 33 -10.81 -5.62 6.04
N TRP A 34 -9.94 -6.50 5.58
CA TRP A 34 -9.96 -7.92 5.94
C TRP A 34 -9.55 -8.16 7.40
N ASP A 35 -10.20 -9.11 8.05
CA ASP A 35 -9.85 -9.54 9.41
C ASP A 35 -8.94 -10.76 9.36
N PHE A 36 -7.73 -10.61 9.87
CA PHE A 36 -6.71 -11.64 9.90
C PHE A 36 -6.77 -12.38 11.23
N PRO A 37 -6.69 -13.73 11.27
CA PRO A 37 -6.71 -14.48 12.52
C PRO A 37 -5.49 -14.19 13.39
N VAL A 38 -5.64 -14.31 14.71
CA VAL A 38 -4.52 -14.28 15.67
C VAL A 38 -3.47 -15.28 15.25
N GLY A 39 -2.19 -14.91 15.35
CA GLY A 39 -1.06 -15.72 14.89
C GLY A 39 -0.72 -15.55 13.40
N THR A 40 -1.47 -14.70 12.66
CA THR A 40 -1.07 -14.32 11.29
C THR A 40 0.28 -13.64 11.28
N LYS A 41 1.14 -14.04 10.35
CA LYS A 41 2.47 -13.46 10.12
C LYS A 41 2.63 -13.04 8.68
N LEU A 42 3.20 -11.85 8.46
CA LEU A 42 3.53 -11.34 7.13
C LEU A 42 4.97 -10.87 7.10
N TRP A 43 5.61 -11.09 5.95
CA TRP A 43 6.97 -10.61 5.67
C TRP A 43 6.96 -9.84 4.36
N LYS A 44 7.72 -8.76 4.33
CA LYS A 44 7.99 -7.97 3.13
C LYS A 44 9.48 -7.71 3.05
N GLU A 45 10.12 -8.34 2.09
CA GLU A 45 11.54 -8.15 1.79
C GLU A 45 11.71 -7.03 0.76
N PHE A 46 12.77 -6.27 0.93
CA PHE A 46 13.22 -5.22 0.02
C PHE A 46 14.62 -5.56 -0.48
N SER A 47 14.87 -5.34 -1.77
CA SER A 47 16.14 -5.69 -2.39
C SER A 47 16.61 -4.66 -3.42
N TYR A 48 17.95 -4.55 -3.52
CA TYR A 48 18.69 -3.88 -4.58
C TYR A 48 19.70 -4.88 -5.18
N GLY A 49 19.20 -5.84 -5.97
CA GLY A 49 20.01 -6.99 -6.40
C GLY A 49 20.25 -8.01 -5.28
N ARG A 50 20.48 -7.56 -4.04
CA ARG A 50 20.52 -8.37 -2.80
C ARG A 50 19.46 -7.89 -1.82
N SER A 51 19.09 -8.72 -0.85
CA SER A 51 18.18 -8.33 0.25
C SER A 51 18.86 -7.26 1.12
N VAL A 52 18.13 -6.20 1.46
CA VAL A 52 18.60 -5.10 2.31
C VAL A 52 17.77 -4.97 3.58
N GLU A 53 16.46 -5.22 3.51
CA GLU A 53 15.54 -5.14 4.63
C GLU A 53 14.48 -6.24 4.52
N THR A 54 14.03 -6.77 5.67
CA THR A 54 12.78 -7.52 5.77
C THR A 54 11.92 -6.92 6.88
N ARG A 55 10.73 -6.45 6.53
CA ARG A 55 9.70 -6.05 7.51
C ARG A 55 8.86 -7.24 7.88
N PHE A 56 8.56 -7.34 9.16
CA PHE A 56 7.74 -8.37 9.76
C PHE A 56 6.54 -7.77 10.49
N VAL A 57 5.38 -8.37 10.28
CA VAL A 57 4.13 -7.98 10.93
C VAL A 57 3.48 -9.24 11.49
N GLU A 58 3.02 -9.22 12.74
CA GLU A 58 2.38 -10.35 13.39
C GLU A 58 1.16 -9.91 14.21
N ARG A 59 0.05 -10.66 14.10
CA ARG A 59 -1.10 -10.48 14.97
C ARG A 59 -0.92 -11.33 16.24
N LEU A 60 -0.80 -10.66 17.39
CA LEU A 60 -0.54 -11.28 18.68
C LEU A 60 -1.81 -11.88 19.30
N ALA A 61 -1.64 -12.67 20.38
CA ALA A 61 -2.72 -13.36 21.06
C ALA A 61 -3.77 -12.42 21.68
N ASP A 62 -3.37 -11.20 22.07
CA ASP A 62 -4.25 -10.15 22.56
C ASP A 62 -4.97 -9.36 21.45
N GLY A 63 -4.77 -9.75 20.18
CA GLY A 63 -5.33 -9.08 19.01
C GLY A 63 -4.55 -7.86 18.54
N SER A 64 -3.53 -7.41 19.27
CA SER A 64 -2.64 -6.33 18.85
C SER A 64 -1.70 -6.76 17.71
N TRP A 65 -0.99 -5.79 17.13
CA TRP A 65 -0.05 -6.04 16.05
C TRP A 65 1.37 -5.67 16.43
N ARG A 66 2.30 -6.56 16.16
CA ARG A 66 3.74 -6.33 16.29
C ARG A 66 4.34 -6.02 14.94
N PHE A 67 5.18 -4.97 14.91
CA PHE A 67 5.94 -4.56 13.74
C PHE A 67 7.43 -4.62 14.06
N ALA A 68 8.21 -5.14 13.14
CA ALA A 68 9.67 -5.19 13.23
C ALA A 68 10.30 -5.02 11.84
N ALA A 69 11.49 -4.46 11.79
CA ALA A 69 12.32 -4.42 10.59
C ALA A 69 13.66 -5.12 10.89
N TYR A 70 14.17 -5.87 9.94
CA TYR A 70 15.44 -6.57 10.00
C TYR A 70 16.34 -6.07 8.88
N VAL A 71 17.58 -5.78 9.20
CA VAL A 71 18.63 -5.32 8.29
C VAL A 71 19.48 -6.50 7.89
N TRP A 72 19.58 -6.79 6.60
CA TRP A 72 20.44 -7.85 6.08
C TRP A 72 21.91 -7.43 6.07
N ASN A 73 22.78 -8.35 6.41
CA ASN A 73 24.21 -8.17 6.22
C ASN A 73 24.56 -8.08 4.72
N GLU A 74 25.77 -7.63 4.39
CA GLU A 74 26.20 -7.44 3.00
C GLU A 74 26.20 -8.75 2.20
N GLN A 75 26.45 -9.88 2.85
CA GLN A 75 26.49 -11.22 2.26
C GLN A 75 25.07 -11.79 2.02
N GLY A 76 24.01 -11.21 2.62
CA GLY A 76 22.63 -11.70 2.53
C GLY A 76 22.41 -13.05 3.22
N THR A 77 23.26 -13.39 4.20
CA THR A 77 23.22 -14.68 4.92
C THR A 77 22.52 -14.59 6.27
N ASP A 78 22.44 -13.38 6.85
CA ASP A 78 21.81 -13.14 8.14
C ASP A 78 21.23 -11.72 8.21
N ALA A 79 20.26 -11.51 9.12
CA ALA A 79 19.61 -10.23 9.31
C ALA A 79 19.39 -9.92 10.79
N GLU A 80 19.79 -8.71 11.20
CA GLU A 80 19.66 -8.23 12.56
C GLU A 80 18.41 -7.35 12.73
N LEU A 81 17.82 -7.37 13.92
CA LEU A 81 16.71 -6.49 14.27
C LEU A 81 17.16 -5.02 14.20
N ALA A 82 16.46 -4.22 13.43
CA ALA A 82 16.74 -2.78 13.33
C ALA A 82 16.49 -2.08 14.68
N PRO A 83 17.26 -1.01 14.98
CA PRO A 83 17.02 -0.21 16.17
C PRO A 83 15.58 0.35 16.21
N PRO A 84 15.01 0.57 17.41
CA PRO A 84 13.63 1.08 17.57
C PRO A 84 13.34 2.40 16.84
N ARG A 85 14.36 3.23 16.64
CA ARG A 85 14.28 4.50 15.90
C ARG A 85 14.57 4.37 14.39
N GLY A 86 14.74 3.13 13.91
CA GLY A 86 15.21 2.89 12.56
C GLY A 86 16.71 3.15 12.39
N THR A 87 17.18 2.99 11.18
CA THR A 87 18.58 3.22 10.80
C THR A 87 18.67 3.56 9.31
N ALA A 88 19.85 3.97 8.87
CA ALA A 88 20.16 4.13 7.46
C ALA A 88 21.44 3.37 7.12
N ILE A 89 21.38 2.55 6.10
CA ILE A 89 22.50 1.71 5.64
C ILE A 89 23.04 2.21 4.30
N ALA A 90 24.33 1.98 4.05
CA ALA A 90 24.95 2.28 2.76
C ALA A 90 24.50 1.22 1.74
N VAL A 91 23.91 1.67 0.63
CA VAL A 91 23.50 0.83 -0.50
C VAL A 91 23.79 1.60 -1.78
N ALA A 92 24.86 1.25 -2.48
CA ALA A 92 25.35 2.03 -3.63
C ALA A 92 24.32 2.24 -4.74
N SER A 93 23.39 1.29 -4.93
CA SER A 93 22.31 1.35 -5.92
C SER A 93 21.04 2.06 -5.44
N ALA A 94 20.97 2.45 -4.17
CA ALA A 94 19.87 3.26 -3.66
C ALA A 94 20.05 4.75 -4.01
N PRO A 95 18.96 5.52 -4.11
CA PRO A 95 19.04 6.97 -4.31
C PRO A 95 19.94 7.64 -3.24
N GLY A 96 20.91 8.42 -3.68
CA GLY A 96 21.90 9.04 -2.77
C GLY A 96 22.83 8.06 -2.06
N GLY A 97 22.91 6.80 -2.51
CA GLY A 97 23.79 5.78 -1.92
C GLY A 97 23.38 5.29 -0.52
N ARG A 98 22.19 5.62 -0.05
CA ARG A 98 21.69 5.28 1.29
C ARG A 98 20.26 4.74 1.24
N TYR A 99 19.97 3.76 2.07
CA TYR A 99 18.65 3.19 2.24
C TYR A 99 18.18 3.37 3.69
N ALA A 100 17.01 3.98 3.88
CA ALA A 100 16.42 4.20 5.20
C ALA A 100 15.57 2.99 5.62
N VAL A 101 15.95 2.36 6.73
CA VAL A 101 15.18 1.30 7.37
C VAL A 101 14.30 1.93 8.46
N PRO A 102 12.97 1.80 8.42
CA PRO A 102 12.07 2.48 9.34
C PRO A 102 12.18 1.94 10.75
N GLY A 103 11.96 2.82 11.71
CA GLY A 103 11.71 2.47 13.10
C GLY A 103 10.26 2.09 13.37
N ARG A 104 9.96 1.71 14.62
CA ARG A 104 8.62 1.29 15.01
C ARG A 104 7.55 2.38 14.79
N LEU A 105 7.87 3.64 15.12
CA LEU A 105 6.93 4.76 14.95
C LEU A 105 6.65 5.04 13.47
N ASP A 106 7.63 4.87 12.60
CA ASP A 106 7.45 5.01 11.15
C ASP A 106 6.53 3.91 10.61
N CYS A 107 6.61 2.68 11.14
CA CYS A 107 5.66 1.62 10.79
C CYS A 107 4.24 2.00 11.19
N LEU A 108 4.03 2.46 12.42
CA LEU A 108 2.72 2.84 12.94
C LEU A 108 2.13 4.03 12.17
N ALA A 109 2.94 5.00 11.74
CA ALA A 109 2.47 6.15 10.96
C ALA A 109 1.68 5.75 9.70
N CYS A 110 2.01 4.60 9.10
CA CYS A 110 1.28 4.06 7.95
C CYS A 110 0.25 2.98 8.37
N HIS A 111 0.61 2.08 9.28
CA HIS A 111 -0.18 0.90 9.60
C HIS A 111 -1.30 1.14 10.62
N ASP A 112 -1.30 2.27 11.33
CA ASP A 112 -2.35 2.68 12.27
C ASP A 112 -3.34 3.70 11.68
N GLY A 113 -3.18 4.01 10.39
CA GLY A 113 -3.95 5.06 9.69
C GLY A 113 -5.24 4.61 9.02
N GLY A 114 -5.65 3.35 9.13
CA GLY A 114 -6.79 2.80 8.38
C GLY A 114 -7.57 1.73 9.12
N ALA A 115 -8.58 1.18 8.43
CA ALA A 115 -9.47 0.15 8.98
C ALA A 115 -8.78 -1.21 9.22
N THR A 116 -7.60 -1.43 8.66
CA THR A 116 -6.76 -2.62 8.89
C THR A 116 -5.30 -2.23 8.84
N PRO A 117 -4.45 -2.76 9.73
CA PRO A 117 -3.02 -2.52 9.69
C PRO A 117 -2.29 -3.31 8.59
N VAL A 118 -2.94 -4.25 7.90
CA VAL A 118 -2.34 -5.01 6.80
C VAL A 118 -2.55 -4.29 5.47
N LEU A 119 -1.54 -3.54 5.05
CA LEU A 119 -1.59 -2.74 3.83
C LEU A 119 -1.26 -3.58 2.59
N GLY A 120 -1.94 -3.28 1.47
CA GLY A 120 -1.70 -3.96 0.18
C GLY A 120 -2.25 -5.38 0.09
N PHE A 121 -3.08 -5.82 1.05
CA PHE A 121 -3.73 -7.12 1.05
C PHE A 121 -5.25 -6.96 1.22
N SER A 122 -5.93 -6.60 0.14
CA SER A 122 -7.38 -6.35 0.08
C SER A 122 -7.95 -6.84 -1.26
N ALA A 123 -9.26 -6.80 -1.40
CA ALA A 123 -9.92 -7.24 -2.63
C ALA A 123 -9.43 -6.46 -3.86
N LEU A 124 -9.31 -5.13 -3.75
CA LEU A 124 -8.81 -4.31 -4.85
C LEU A 124 -7.34 -4.64 -5.19
N GLN A 125 -6.49 -4.77 -4.18
CA GLN A 125 -5.05 -4.99 -4.37
C GLN A 125 -4.72 -6.37 -4.93
N LEU A 126 -5.55 -7.39 -4.66
CA LEU A 126 -5.37 -8.76 -5.13
C LEU A 126 -6.35 -9.14 -6.25
N SER A 127 -6.96 -8.16 -6.90
CA SER A 127 -7.84 -8.37 -8.03
C SER A 127 -7.12 -9.12 -9.17
N PRO A 128 -7.72 -10.15 -9.77
CA PRO A 128 -7.19 -10.77 -11.00
C PRO A 128 -7.28 -9.85 -12.22
N ASP A 129 -8.15 -8.82 -12.19
CA ASP A 129 -8.22 -7.75 -13.18
C ASP A 129 -7.19 -6.66 -12.87
N ARG A 130 -5.92 -7.01 -13.08
CA ARG A 130 -4.80 -6.10 -12.80
C ARG A 130 -4.75 -4.96 -13.80
N ASP A 131 -4.39 -3.78 -13.30
CA ASP A 131 -4.18 -2.60 -14.11
C ASP A 131 -2.84 -2.71 -14.87
N PRO A 132 -2.85 -2.77 -16.22
CA PRO A 132 -1.63 -2.90 -16.99
C PRO A 132 -0.74 -1.64 -16.96
N LEU A 133 -1.30 -0.50 -16.54
CA LEU A 133 -0.57 0.77 -16.42
C LEU A 133 -0.19 1.09 -14.97
N ALA A 134 -0.44 0.19 -14.01
CA ALA A 134 -0.08 0.42 -12.61
C ALA A 134 1.44 0.58 -12.45
N PRO A 135 1.94 1.76 -12.01
CA PRO A 135 3.36 1.96 -11.82
C PRO A 135 3.95 1.00 -10.78
N HIS A 136 5.15 0.50 -11.05
CA HIS A 136 5.92 -0.36 -10.13
C HIS A 136 5.24 -1.68 -9.75
N ALA A 137 4.16 -2.08 -10.42
CA ALA A 137 3.52 -3.37 -10.22
C ALA A 137 4.43 -4.50 -10.69
N ASP A 138 4.50 -5.58 -9.90
CA ASP A 138 5.18 -6.79 -10.34
C ASP A 138 4.45 -7.41 -11.55
N ALA A 139 5.19 -8.00 -12.46
CA ALA A 139 4.64 -8.73 -13.60
C ALA A 139 3.71 -9.85 -13.09
N LYS A 140 2.57 -10.03 -13.78
CA LYS A 140 1.66 -11.13 -13.49
C LYS A 140 2.34 -12.47 -13.83
N THR A 141 2.44 -13.35 -12.85
CA THR A 141 2.92 -14.72 -13.02
C THR A 141 1.83 -15.71 -12.61
N PRO A 142 1.84 -16.95 -13.11
CA PRO A 142 0.87 -17.98 -12.70
C PRO A 142 0.88 -18.29 -11.21
N GLN A 143 2.00 -18.05 -10.53
CA GLN A 143 2.19 -18.28 -9.09
C GLN A 143 1.69 -17.11 -8.22
N LEU A 144 1.35 -16.00 -8.83
CA LEU A 144 0.91 -14.82 -8.10
C LEU A 144 -0.48 -15.06 -7.52
N ALA A 145 -0.58 -15.03 -6.19
CA ALA A 145 -1.85 -15.19 -5.50
C ALA A 145 -2.79 -14.00 -5.82
N ASP A 146 -4.00 -14.31 -6.24
CA ASP A 146 -5.10 -13.37 -6.46
C ASP A 146 -6.36 -13.81 -5.70
N LEU A 147 -7.46 -13.05 -5.79
CA LEU A 147 -8.71 -13.32 -5.10
C LEU A 147 -9.24 -14.72 -5.37
N ARG A 148 -9.19 -15.17 -6.64
CA ARG A 148 -9.75 -16.48 -7.04
C ARG A 148 -8.92 -17.61 -6.45
N SER A 149 -7.60 -17.53 -6.57
CA SER A 149 -6.69 -18.54 -6.03
C SER A 149 -6.72 -18.61 -4.50
N LEU A 150 -6.85 -17.46 -3.81
CA LEU A 150 -6.97 -17.42 -2.36
C LEU A 150 -8.30 -17.98 -1.86
N ALA A 151 -9.42 -17.68 -2.54
CA ALA A 151 -10.73 -18.25 -2.22
C ALA A 151 -10.77 -19.75 -2.48
N ALA A 152 -10.28 -20.23 -3.64
CA ALA A 152 -10.25 -21.65 -4.00
C ALA A 152 -9.40 -22.49 -3.02
N ARG A 153 -8.36 -21.90 -2.45
CA ARG A 153 -7.49 -22.56 -1.45
C ARG A 153 -7.99 -22.41 -0.01
N GLY A 154 -9.13 -21.76 0.22
CA GLY A 154 -9.67 -21.51 1.55
C GLY A 154 -8.83 -20.56 2.42
N VAL A 155 -7.89 -19.82 1.83
CA VAL A 155 -7.07 -18.82 2.54
C VAL A 155 -7.92 -17.63 2.98
N ILE A 156 -8.90 -17.23 2.14
CA ILE A 156 -9.91 -16.24 2.46
C ILE A 156 -11.29 -16.88 2.46
N ARG A 157 -12.19 -16.36 3.31
CA ARG A 157 -13.61 -16.74 3.39
C ARG A 157 -14.50 -15.51 3.41
N ASN A 158 -15.80 -15.71 3.18
CA ASN A 158 -16.83 -14.66 3.24
C ASN A 158 -16.61 -13.49 2.26
N LEU A 159 -15.71 -13.64 1.28
CA LEU A 159 -15.61 -12.64 0.21
C LEU A 159 -16.93 -12.57 -0.55
N PRO A 160 -17.54 -11.38 -0.76
CA PRO A 160 -18.75 -11.26 -1.56
C PRO A 160 -18.57 -11.87 -2.94
N GLN A 161 -19.43 -12.85 -3.30
CA GLN A 161 -19.35 -13.63 -4.54
C GLN A 161 -19.23 -12.75 -5.79
N ARG A 162 -19.94 -11.61 -5.81
CA ARG A 162 -19.86 -10.64 -6.90
C ARG A 162 -18.44 -10.16 -7.23
N LEU A 163 -17.51 -10.17 -6.26
CA LEU A 163 -16.12 -9.75 -6.47
C LEU A 163 -15.24 -10.84 -7.07
N LEU A 164 -15.68 -12.09 -7.04
CA LEU A 164 -15.07 -13.19 -7.79
C LEU A 164 -15.57 -13.23 -9.24
N GLU A 165 -16.85 -12.92 -9.45
CA GLU A 165 -17.51 -12.86 -10.77
C GLU A 165 -17.05 -11.61 -11.53
N ASN A 166 -17.12 -10.45 -10.87
CA ASN A 166 -16.73 -9.14 -11.39
C ASN A 166 -15.56 -8.60 -10.55
N PRO A 167 -14.31 -8.93 -10.91
CA PRO A 167 -13.14 -8.53 -10.15
C PRO A 167 -13.06 -7.02 -9.94
N PRO A 168 -12.76 -6.55 -8.71
CA PRO A 168 -12.78 -5.14 -8.41
C PRO A 168 -11.68 -4.38 -9.16
N ARG A 169 -12.02 -3.19 -9.60
CA ARG A 169 -11.09 -2.25 -10.24
C ARG A 169 -11.36 -0.83 -9.76
N VAL A 170 -10.36 0.02 -9.84
CA VAL A 170 -10.53 1.46 -9.64
C VAL A 170 -11.41 2.00 -10.76
N ALA A 171 -12.48 2.71 -10.41
CA ALA A 171 -13.32 3.39 -11.36
C ALA A 171 -12.63 4.66 -11.89
N ALA A 172 -12.60 4.83 -13.21
CA ALA A 172 -11.95 5.97 -13.84
C ALA A 172 -12.45 6.19 -15.27
N ALA A 173 -12.35 7.43 -15.75
CA ALA A 173 -12.76 7.81 -17.10
C ALA A 173 -11.78 7.32 -18.19
N SER A 174 -10.55 6.95 -17.84
CA SER A 174 -9.55 6.45 -18.77
C SER A 174 -8.57 5.48 -18.10
N PRO A 175 -7.83 4.65 -18.85
CA PRO A 175 -6.79 3.79 -18.29
C PRO A 175 -5.71 4.56 -17.52
N THR A 176 -5.28 5.71 -18.00
CA THR A 176 -4.30 6.57 -17.31
C THR A 176 -4.86 7.10 -15.98
N ALA A 177 -6.11 7.55 -15.96
CA ALA A 177 -6.76 7.99 -14.73
C ALA A 177 -6.91 6.83 -13.72
N ARG A 178 -7.22 5.61 -14.20
CA ARG A 178 -7.25 4.41 -13.36
C ARG A 178 -5.91 4.16 -12.68
N ALA A 179 -4.82 4.19 -13.46
CA ALA A 179 -3.47 3.98 -12.93
C ALA A 179 -3.06 5.06 -11.93
N ALA A 180 -3.38 6.33 -12.21
CA ALA A 180 -3.11 7.45 -11.32
C ALA A 180 -3.86 7.32 -9.98
N LEU A 181 -5.17 7.05 -10.01
CA LEU A 181 -5.96 6.83 -8.80
C LEU A 181 -5.48 5.60 -8.02
N GLY A 182 -5.10 4.53 -8.72
CA GLY A 182 -4.52 3.34 -8.12
C GLY A 182 -3.17 3.62 -7.45
N TYR A 183 -2.31 4.41 -8.08
CA TYR A 183 -1.04 4.86 -7.50
C TYR A 183 -1.28 5.68 -6.22
N LEU A 184 -2.22 6.62 -6.24
CA LEU A 184 -2.58 7.42 -5.06
C LEU A 184 -3.14 6.55 -3.93
N HIS A 185 -3.97 5.56 -4.26
CA HIS A 185 -4.46 4.59 -3.28
C HIS A 185 -3.31 3.82 -2.61
N GLY A 186 -2.39 3.27 -3.39
CA GLY A 186 -1.31 2.44 -2.89
C GLY A 186 -0.21 3.19 -2.13
N ASN A 187 -0.05 4.50 -2.39
CA ASN A 187 1.06 5.30 -1.85
C ASN A 187 0.62 6.36 -0.83
N CYS A 188 -0.62 6.82 -0.90
CA CYS A 188 -1.10 7.93 -0.07
C CYS A 188 -2.39 7.57 0.70
N GLY A 189 -3.23 6.67 0.14
CA GLY A 189 -4.56 6.37 0.65
C GLY A 189 -4.60 5.75 2.04
N HIS A 190 -3.53 5.10 2.50
CA HIS A 190 -3.44 4.55 3.84
C HIS A 190 -3.36 5.63 4.94
N CYS A 191 -2.86 6.83 4.63
CA CYS A 191 -2.88 7.99 5.53
C CYS A 191 -3.99 8.99 5.15
N HIS A 192 -4.19 9.22 3.83
CA HIS A 192 -5.19 10.15 3.33
C HIS A 192 -6.50 9.42 3.00
N ASN A 193 -7.32 9.25 4.02
CA ASN A 193 -8.64 8.62 3.96
C ASN A 193 -9.58 9.30 4.96
N ASP A 194 -10.87 8.96 4.93
CA ASP A 194 -11.90 9.61 5.74
C ASP A 194 -11.95 9.11 7.20
N SER A 195 -11.10 8.15 7.61
CA SER A 195 -11.11 7.55 8.96
C SER A 195 -9.77 7.63 9.70
N GLY A 196 -8.70 8.00 9.04
CA GLY A 196 -7.35 8.06 9.64
C GLY A 196 -7.06 9.37 10.37
N ALA A 197 -5.87 9.46 10.96
CA ALA A 197 -5.40 10.63 11.70
C ALA A 197 -5.38 11.92 10.85
N LEU A 198 -5.33 11.82 9.54
CA LEU A 198 -5.36 12.94 8.60
C LEU A 198 -6.75 13.24 8.01
N ALA A 199 -7.82 12.62 8.49
CA ALA A 199 -9.19 12.83 7.99
C ALA A 199 -9.61 14.31 7.99
N SER A 200 -9.13 15.10 8.99
CA SER A 200 -9.38 16.55 9.08
C SER A 200 -8.79 17.38 7.93
N LEU A 201 -7.92 16.79 7.10
CA LEU A 201 -7.42 17.43 5.89
C LEU A 201 -8.45 17.44 4.75
N ASP A 202 -9.51 16.65 4.87
CA ASP A 202 -10.51 16.46 3.81
C ASP A 202 -9.85 16.09 2.47
N LEU A 203 -8.90 15.15 2.53
CA LEU A 203 -8.18 14.60 1.37
C LEU A 203 -8.30 13.08 1.39
N ALA A 204 -9.17 12.54 0.55
CA ALA A 204 -9.45 11.11 0.47
C ALA A 204 -8.85 10.52 -0.81
N LEU A 205 -7.82 9.68 -0.66
CA LEU A 205 -7.09 9.06 -1.78
C LEU A 205 -7.24 7.52 -1.79
N ALA A 206 -7.90 6.96 -0.77
CA ALA A 206 -8.19 5.53 -0.71
C ALA A 206 -9.30 5.14 -1.70
N GLN A 207 -9.08 4.09 -2.48
CA GLN A 207 -10.08 3.50 -3.36
C GLN A 207 -10.73 2.28 -2.70
N GLN A 208 -12.02 2.07 -2.92
CA GLN A 208 -12.79 1.01 -2.29
C GLN A 208 -13.33 0.01 -3.30
N ALA A 209 -13.06 -1.28 -3.09
CA ALA A 209 -13.64 -2.36 -3.89
C ALA A 209 -15.16 -2.49 -3.69
N ALA A 210 -15.65 -2.12 -2.50
CA ALA A 210 -17.08 -2.14 -2.17
C ALA A 210 -17.86 -1.03 -2.89
N ALA A 211 -17.25 0.14 -3.15
CA ALA A 211 -17.88 1.31 -3.72
C ALA A 211 -16.93 2.04 -4.69
N PRO A 212 -16.55 1.43 -5.84
CA PRO A 212 -15.48 1.95 -6.69
C PRO A 212 -15.81 3.32 -7.29
N GLN A 213 -17.05 3.56 -7.75
CA GLN A 213 -17.45 4.86 -8.30
C GLN A 213 -17.42 5.96 -7.25
N ALA A 214 -18.07 5.73 -6.11
CA ALA A 214 -18.15 6.72 -5.03
C ALA A 214 -16.77 7.08 -4.48
N SER A 215 -15.84 6.11 -4.34
CA SER A 215 -14.49 6.38 -3.87
C SER A 215 -13.67 7.17 -4.88
N ALA A 216 -13.79 6.89 -6.17
CA ALA A 216 -13.12 7.65 -7.22
C ALA A 216 -13.63 9.10 -7.29
N GLU A 217 -14.96 9.29 -7.25
CA GLU A 217 -15.58 10.62 -7.19
C GLU A 217 -15.14 11.40 -5.95
N ARG A 218 -15.14 10.76 -4.79
CA ARG A 218 -14.67 11.36 -3.53
C ARG A 218 -13.21 11.81 -3.64
N THR A 219 -12.34 11.00 -4.25
CA THR A 219 -10.95 11.37 -4.50
C THR A 219 -10.85 12.62 -5.39
N LEU A 220 -11.53 12.63 -6.53
CA LEU A 220 -11.52 13.77 -7.44
C LEU A 220 -12.10 15.03 -6.80
N GLN A 221 -13.19 14.93 -6.06
CA GLN A 221 -13.78 16.03 -5.29
C GLN A 221 -12.81 16.60 -4.27
N SER A 222 -12.06 15.74 -3.56
CA SER A 222 -11.08 16.17 -2.57
C SER A 222 -9.80 16.79 -3.15
N LEU A 223 -9.53 16.56 -4.44
CA LEU A 223 -8.30 17.02 -5.12
C LEU A 223 -8.52 18.26 -5.98
N LEU A 224 -9.52 18.20 -6.90
CA LEU A 224 -9.65 19.19 -7.97
C LEU A 224 -10.04 20.57 -7.44
N GLY A 225 -9.19 21.54 -7.73
CA GLY A 225 -9.44 22.95 -7.39
C GLY A 225 -9.35 23.33 -5.92
N HIS A 226 -9.18 22.36 -5.01
CA HIS A 226 -9.02 22.63 -3.58
C HIS A 226 -7.67 23.27 -3.26
N ALA A 227 -7.68 24.24 -2.35
CA ALA A 227 -6.45 24.86 -1.84
C ALA A 227 -5.61 23.82 -1.09
N SER A 228 -4.30 23.84 -1.33
CA SER A 228 -3.34 23.05 -0.56
C SER A 228 -2.96 23.76 0.72
N ARG A 229 -2.74 23.02 1.81
CA ARG A 229 -2.07 23.56 3.02
C ARG A 229 -0.56 23.66 2.83
N PHE A 230 0.00 22.89 1.91
CA PHE A 230 1.40 23.03 1.54
C PHE A 230 1.61 24.32 0.75
N ARG A 231 2.64 25.10 1.13
CA ARG A 231 3.06 26.30 0.44
C ARG A 231 4.40 26.04 -0.24
N PRO A 232 4.50 26.21 -1.56
CA PRO A 232 5.79 26.22 -2.24
C PRO A 232 6.68 27.35 -1.72
N HIS A 233 8.00 27.19 -1.84
CA HIS A 233 8.97 28.18 -1.38
C HIS A 233 8.86 29.54 -2.08
N ASP A 234 8.31 29.58 -3.29
CA ASP A 234 8.07 30.79 -4.07
C ASP A 234 6.83 31.60 -3.62
N GLY A 235 6.11 31.10 -2.60
CA GLY A 235 4.92 31.77 -2.05
C GLY A 235 3.69 31.70 -2.96
N SER A 236 3.71 30.96 -4.07
CA SER A 236 2.58 30.83 -4.99
C SER A 236 1.38 30.18 -4.28
N GLN A 237 0.16 30.62 -4.66
CA GLN A 237 -1.06 29.93 -4.23
C GLN A 237 -1.12 28.59 -4.95
N SER A 238 -1.14 27.53 -4.16
CA SER A 238 -1.12 26.19 -4.70
C SER A 238 -2.43 25.48 -4.45
N LYS A 239 -2.94 24.84 -5.48
CA LYS A 239 -4.07 23.91 -5.40
C LYS A 239 -3.54 22.49 -5.29
N ARG A 240 -4.34 21.59 -4.71
CA ARG A 240 -3.99 20.17 -4.61
C ARG A 240 -3.77 19.56 -5.99
N LEU A 241 -4.71 19.81 -6.91
CA LEU A 241 -4.64 19.39 -8.30
C LEU A 241 -5.35 20.41 -9.19
N VAL A 242 -4.69 20.82 -10.28
CA VAL A 242 -5.22 21.69 -11.33
C VAL A 242 -5.30 20.90 -12.62
N ALA A 243 -6.49 20.80 -13.20
CA ALA A 243 -6.67 20.11 -14.48
C ALA A 243 -5.83 20.79 -15.57
N GLY A 244 -5.03 20.01 -16.30
CA GLY A 244 -4.19 20.50 -17.39
C GLY A 244 -2.90 21.20 -16.98
N SER A 245 -2.60 21.32 -15.67
CA SER A 245 -1.35 21.94 -15.21
C SER A 245 -0.70 21.14 -14.08
N ASP A 246 0.43 20.52 -14.37
CA ASP A 246 1.26 19.83 -13.38
C ASP A 246 2.07 20.83 -12.54
N ALA A 247 2.48 21.95 -13.12
CA ALA A 247 3.22 23.00 -12.44
C ALA A 247 2.41 23.67 -11.31
N ASP A 248 1.10 23.86 -11.51
CA ASP A 248 0.19 24.45 -10.53
C ASP A 248 -0.43 23.42 -9.56
N SER A 249 -0.08 22.14 -9.73
CA SER A 249 -0.60 21.02 -8.94
C SER A 249 0.40 20.61 -7.86
N VAL A 250 0.11 20.92 -6.58
CA VAL A 250 0.98 20.53 -5.46
C VAL A 250 1.24 19.03 -5.43
N LEU A 251 0.25 18.22 -5.75
CA LEU A 251 0.41 16.77 -5.83
C LEU A 251 1.52 16.39 -6.80
N ALA A 252 1.51 16.94 -8.02
CA ALA A 252 2.53 16.68 -9.04
C ALA A 252 3.92 17.22 -8.62
N VAL A 253 3.96 18.41 -8.07
CA VAL A 253 5.22 19.03 -7.58
C VAL A 253 5.88 18.20 -6.48
N ARG A 254 5.09 17.62 -5.56
CA ARG A 254 5.62 16.78 -4.48
C ARG A 254 5.98 15.34 -4.88
N MET A 255 5.63 14.93 -6.09
CA MET A 255 5.98 13.61 -6.64
C MET A 255 7.24 13.65 -7.50
N LYS A 256 7.75 14.83 -7.82
CA LYS A 256 9.04 15.05 -8.49
C LYS A 256 10.18 15.01 -7.48
#